data_434f92ebc27623cee281d91d9875411e
#
_entry.id   434f92ebc27623cee281d91d9875411e
#
_cell.length_a   1.000
_cell.length_b   1.000
_cell.length_c   1.000
_cell.angle_alpha   90.00
_cell.angle_beta   90.00
_cell.angle_gamma   90.00
#
_symmetry.space_group_name_H-M   'P 1'
#
loop_
_entity.id
_entity.type
_entity.pdbx_description
1 polymer ?
#
loop_
_entity_poly.entity_id
_entity_poly.type
_entity_poly.pdbx_seq_one_letter_code
_entity_poly.pdbx_strand_id
1 'polypeptide(L)'
;MPSINEVIERVNRARPDAIDDETKAAWLLELDGQLYRETILRHQLTSGRGAKGPVAVCPTCGGTELTYDRVMDSNLCPACGWTDLPDFPKAFPEDGDKPLLVEAPYDGLYDLYLMSKVDFYNREADNYNNSALAYNAALDEWRKQYHRRHLPIGGGGLTGLF
;
A
#
# COMPACT_ATOMS: atom_id res chain seq x y z
N MET A 1 -4.07 -8.28 -1.59
CA MET A 1 -3.43 -7.43 -0.55
C MET A 1 -3.14 -8.30 0.64
N PRO A 2 -1.90 -8.40 1.12
CA PRO A 2 -1.57 -9.19 2.31
C PRO A 2 -2.03 -8.47 3.57
N SER A 3 -2.22 -9.18 4.66
CA SER A 3 -2.43 -8.60 5.99
C SER A 3 -1.12 -8.46 6.76
N ILE A 4 -1.15 -7.71 7.87
CA ILE A 4 0.00 -7.60 8.79
C ILE A 4 0.41 -8.99 9.29
N ASN A 5 -0.57 -9.79 9.73
CA ASN A 5 -0.32 -11.13 10.26
C ASN A 5 0.33 -12.03 9.22
N GLU A 6 -0.15 -12.01 7.97
CA GLU A 6 0.43 -12.82 6.89
C GLU A 6 1.88 -12.43 6.59
N VAL A 7 2.20 -11.13 6.54
CA VAL A 7 3.56 -10.66 6.28
C VAL A 7 4.50 -11.07 7.43
N ILE A 8 4.08 -10.84 8.68
CA ILE A 8 4.88 -11.21 9.85
C ILE A 8 5.13 -12.72 9.87
N GLU A 9 4.11 -13.54 9.61
CA GLU A 9 4.25 -15.00 9.57
C GLU A 9 5.24 -15.44 8.47
N ARG A 10 5.15 -14.86 7.26
CA ARG A 10 6.09 -15.16 6.18
C ARG A 10 7.53 -14.83 6.56
N VAL A 11 7.75 -13.65 7.15
CA VAL A 11 9.10 -13.20 7.56
C VAL A 11 9.63 -14.05 8.71
N ASN A 12 8.83 -14.34 9.75
CA ASN A 12 9.23 -15.17 10.88
C ASN A 12 9.62 -16.59 10.43
N ARG A 13 8.94 -17.12 9.39
CA ARG A 13 9.26 -18.43 8.80
C ARG A 13 10.56 -18.40 8.00
N ALA A 14 10.79 -17.32 7.25
CA ALA A 14 11.97 -17.17 6.40
C ALA A 14 13.22 -16.78 7.20
N ARG A 15 13.04 -15.97 8.23
CA ARG A 15 14.12 -15.43 9.07
C ARG A 15 13.65 -15.31 10.52
N PRO A 16 13.78 -16.40 11.30
CA PRO A 16 13.45 -16.38 12.72
C PRO A 16 14.31 -15.35 13.47
N ASP A 17 13.71 -14.53 14.30
CA ASP A 17 14.36 -13.50 15.11
C ASP A 17 13.65 -13.34 16.47
N ALA A 18 14.20 -12.52 17.35
CA ALA A 18 13.68 -12.27 18.69
C ALA A 18 12.85 -10.97 18.79
N ILE A 19 12.57 -10.32 17.66
CA ILE A 19 11.79 -9.08 17.62
C ILE A 19 10.31 -9.43 17.72
N ASP A 20 9.60 -8.75 18.60
CA ASP A 20 8.17 -8.98 18.81
C ASP A 20 7.33 -8.54 17.60
N ASP A 21 6.17 -9.16 17.46
CA ASP A 21 5.27 -8.92 16.35
C ASP A 21 4.65 -7.50 16.40
N GLU A 22 4.52 -6.90 17.58
CA GLU A 22 4.04 -5.52 17.73
C GLU A 22 5.01 -4.52 17.10
N THR A 23 6.31 -4.70 17.32
CA THR A 23 7.36 -3.89 16.69
C THR A 23 7.35 -4.05 15.17
N LYS A 24 7.23 -5.26 14.65
CA LYS A 24 7.12 -5.54 13.22
C LYS A 24 5.88 -4.92 12.60
N ALA A 25 4.75 -5.03 13.28
CA ALA A 25 3.49 -4.41 12.86
C ALA A 25 3.59 -2.88 12.82
N ALA A 26 4.23 -2.25 13.81
CA ALA A 26 4.47 -0.82 13.82
C ALA A 26 5.28 -0.35 12.61
N TRP A 27 6.31 -1.10 12.22
CA TRP A 27 7.09 -0.81 11.02
C TRP A 27 6.28 -0.94 9.73
N LEU A 28 5.38 -1.94 9.64
CA LEU A 28 4.51 -2.10 8.47
C LEU A 28 3.49 -0.96 8.36
N LEU A 29 2.90 -0.54 9.48
CA LEU A 29 1.97 0.60 9.51
C LEU A 29 2.67 1.91 9.15
N GLU A 30 3.90 2.12 9.61
CA GLU A 30 4.72 3.28 9.24
C GLU A 30 5.00 3.28 7.74
N LEU A 31 5.38 2.13 7.18
CA LEU A 31 5.63 1.97 5.75
C LEU A 31 4.38 2.26 4.92
N ASP A 32 3.23 1.68 5.28
CA ASP A 32 1.97 1.95 4.57
C ASP A 32 1.62 3.44 4.59
N GLY A 33 1.76 4.10 5.75
CA GLY A 33 1.56 5.54 5.86
C GLY A 33 2.53 6.36 4.99
N GLN A 34 3.77 5.90 4.85
CA GLN A 34 4.77 6.53 3.99
C GLN A 34 4.43 6.34 2.51
N LEU A 35 4.13 5.12 2.09
CA LEU A 35 3.73 4.80 0.71
C LEU A 35 2.49 5.60 0.28
N TYR A 36 1.52 5.72 1.17
CA TYR A 36 0.31 6.51 0.94
C TYR A 36 0.64 7.99 0.69
N ARG A 37 1.40 8.62 1.60
CA ARG A 37 1.73 10.04 1.50
C ARG A 37 2.66 10.36 0.33
N GLU A 38 3.68 9.53 0.11
CA GLU A 38 4.73 9.82 -0.88
C GLU A 38 4.35 9.43 -2.30
N THR A 39 3.48 8.44 -2.46
CA THR A 39 3.12 7.91 -3.78
C THR A 39 1.66 8.15 -4.11
N ILE A 40 0.73 7.63 -3.31
CA ILE A 40 -0.69 7.63 -3.68
C ILE A 40 -1.27 9.03 -3.71
N LEU A 41 -1.09 9.82 -2.64
CA LEU A 41 -1.64 11.18 -2.57
C LEU A 41 -1.09 12.14 -3.64
N ARG A 42 -0.01 11.79 -4.31
CA ARG A 42 0.60 12.61 -5.39
C ARG A 42 0.07 12.28 -6.78
N HIS A 43 -0.81 11.31 -6.89
CA HIS A 43 -1.31 10.83 -8.17
C HIS A 43 -2.83 10.86 -8.21
N GLN A 44 -3.35 11.04 -9.43
CA GLN A 44 -4.76 10.82 -9.74
C GLN A 44 -4.89 9.51 -10.50
N LEU A 45 -6.05 8.87 -10.39
CA LEU A 45 -6.37 7.78 -11.26
C LEU A 45 -6.55 8.29 -12.68
N THR A 46 -5.77 7.78 -13.62
CA THR A 46 -6.09 7.99 -15.03
C THR A 46 -7.36 7.23 -15.37
N SER A 47 -8.32 7.89 -15.97
CA SER A 47 -9.49 7.24 -16.58
C SER A 47 -9.00 6.19 -17.60
N GLY A 48 -8.72 5.01 -17.14
CA GLY A 48 -8.11 4.00 -17.97
C GLY A 48 -8.22 2.61 -17.39
N ARG A 49 -7.37 1.78 -17.83
CA ARG A 49 -7.40 0.33 -17.61
C ARG A 49 -7.34 -0.02 -16.12
N GLY A 50 -8.41 -0.59 -15.60
CA GLY A 50 -8.49 -1.16 -14.26
C GLY A 50 -9.04 -0.24 -13.17
N ALA A 51 -9.45 0.99 -13.50
CA ALA A 51 -10.20 1.83 -12.58
C ALA A 51 -11.61 1.28 -12.39
N LYS A 52 -12.08 1.24 -11.13
CA LYS A 52 -13.49 0.91 -10.83
C LYS A 52 -14.41 2.03 -11.35
N GLY A 53 -13.98 3.28 -11.17
CA GLY A 53 -14.76 4.44 -11.52
C GLY A 53 -15.93 4.74 -10.59
N PRO A 54 -16.68 5.80 -10.86
CA PRO A 54 -17.84 6.17 -10.04
C PRO A 54 -18.98 5.16 -10.21
N VAL A 55 -19.58 4.77 -9.09
CA VAL A 55 -20.78 3.92 -9.04
C VAL A 55 -22.02 4.81 -8.98
N ALA A 56 -23.01 4.54 -9.80
CA ALA A 56 -24.21 5.37 -9.90
C ALA A 56 -25.20 5.15 -8.75
N VAL A 57 -25.23 3.94 -8.17
CA VAL A 57 -26.20 3.54 -7.14
C VAL A 57 -25.49 2.78 -6.04
N CYS A 58 -25.72 3.15 -4.79
CA CYS A 58 -25.18 2.45 -3.63
C CYS A 58 -25.74 1.02 -3.55
N PRO A 59 -24.90 -0.02 -3.50
CA PRO A 59 -25.36 -1.41 -3.41
C PRO A 59 -26.04 -1.73 -2.07
N THR A 60 -25.82 -0.93 -1.05
CA THR A 60 -26.36 -1.16 0.30
C THR A 60 -27.71 -0.50 0.53
N CYS A 61 -27.84 0.78 0.18
CA CYS A 61 -29.08 1.53 0.48
C CYS A 61 -29.84 2.02 -0.77
N GLY A 62 -29.31 1.82 -1.97
CA GLY A 62 -29.92 2.31 -3.21
C GLY A 62 -29.80 3.82 -3.45
N GLY A 63 -29.08 4.55 -2.60
CA GLY A 63 -28.85 5.99 -2.77
C GLY A 63 -28.03 6.30 -4.03
N THR A 64 -28.31 7.46 -4.65
CA THR A 64 -27.66 7.88 -5.91
C THR A 64 -26.63 8.99 -5.72
N GLU A 65 -26.54 9.56 -4.52
CA GLU A 65 -25.60 10.64 -4.19
C GLU A 65 -24.28 10.08 -3.63
N LEU A 66 -23.54 9.31 -4.46
CA LEU A 66 -22.22 8.80 -4.06
C LEU A 66 -21.12 9.81 -4.41
N THR A 67 -20.12 9.90 -3.53
CA THR A 67 -18.89 10.62 -3.82
C THR A 67 -17.83 9.65 -4.31
N TYR A 68 -17.11 10.04 -5.35
CA TYR A 68 -16.02 9.24 -5.90
C TYR A 68 -14.66 9.91 -5.64
N ASP A 69 -13.79 9.20 -4.93
CA ASP A 69 -12.41 9.60 -4.71
C ASP A 69 -11.53 9.05 -5.84
N ARG A 70 -10.99 9.95 -6.65
CA ARG A 70 -10.13 9.60 -7.80
C ARG A 70 -8.74 9.14 -7.38
N VAL A 71 -8.27 9.51 -6.19
CA VAL A 71 -6.94 9.13 -5.69
C VAL A 71 -6.94 7.67 -5.26
N MET A 72 -7.97 7.27 -4.53
CA MET A 72 -8.11 5.91 -4.00
C MET A 72 -8.94 4.99 -4.89
N ASP A 73 -9.50 5.49 -6.00
CA ASP A 73 -10.44 4.76 -6.85
C ASP A 73 -11.57 4.12 -6.01
N SER A 74 -12.17 4.91 -5.16
CA SER A 74 -13.16 4.43 -4.20
C SER A 74 -14.41 5.28 -4.18
N ASN A 75 -15.53 4.63 -3.89
CA ASN A 75 -16.83 5.25 -3.77
C ASN A 75 -17.24 5.29 -2.30
N LEU A 76 -17.89 6.38 -1.89
CA LEU A 76 -18.45 6.56 -0.55
C LEU A 76 -19.90 6.97 -0.67
N CYS A 77 -20.78 6.29 0.03
CA CYS A 77 -22.18 6.69 0.18
C CYS A 77 -22.37 7.50 1.47
N PRO A 78 -22.67 8.79 1.41
CA PRO A 78 -22.84 9.61 2.60
C PRO A 78 -24.12 9.24 3.39
N ALA A 79 -25.10 8.61 2.75
CA ALA A 79 -26.36 8.24 3.40
C ALA A 79 -26.22 7.04 4.36
N CYS A 80 -25.43 6.02 4.00
CA CYS A 80 -25.28 4.80 4.81
C CYS A 80 -23.84 4.49 5.23
N GLY A 81 -22.87 5.31 4.80
CA GLY A 81 -21.46 5.09 5.10
C GLY A 81 -20.80 3.96 4.30
N TRP A 82 -21.51 3.35 3.34
CA TRP A 82 -20.91 2.32 2.50
C TRP A 82 -19.74 2.89 1.69
N THR A 83 -18.66 2.10 1.61
CA THR A 83 -17.51 2.39 0.74
C THR A 83 -16.95 1.10 0.16
N ASP A 84 -16.39 1.19 -1.01
CA ASP A 84 -15.61 0.11 -1.64
C ASP A 84 -14.10 0.25 -1.39
N LEU A 85 -13.70 1.22 -0.57
CA LEU A 85 -12.33 1.33 -0.09
C LEU A 85 -12.03 0.17 0.86
N PRO A 86 -10.90 -0.52 0.72
CA PRO A 86 -10.45 -1.48 1.70
C PRO A 86 -10.29 -0.84 3.08
N ASP A 87 -10.72 -1.55 4.13
CA ASP A 87 -10.53 -1.12 5.51
C ASP A 87 -9.09 -1.42 5.94
N PHE A 88 -8.20 -0.47 5.65
CA PHE A 88 -6.78 -0.58 5.98
C PHE A 88 -6.51 -0.63 7.48
N PRO A 89 -5.44 -1.33 7.91
CA PRO A 89 -5.10 -1.43 9.33
C PRO A 89 -4.68 -0.08 9.91
N LYS A 90 -5.08 0.18 11.15
CA LYS A 90 -4.72 1.39 11.91
C LYS A 90 -3.99 1.05 13.20
N ALA A 91 -4.25 -0.13 13.75
CA ALA A 91 -3.70 -0.59 15.01
C ALA A 91 -3.41 -2.09 14.97
N PHE A 92 -2.50 -2.55 15.81
CA PHE A 92 -2.19 -3.96 16.00
C PHE A 92 -2.32 -4.29 17.50
N PRO A 93 -2.88 -5.44 17.88
CA PRO A 93 -3.26 -6.58 17.04
C PRO A 93 -4.67 -6.52 16.42
N GLU A 94 -5.51 -5.54 16.75
CA GLU A 94 -6.94 -5.49 16.40
C GLU A 94 -7.18 -5.54 14.89
N ASP A 95 -6.31 -4.88 14.11
CA ASP A 95 -6.41 -4.78 12.67
C ASP A 95 -5.43 -5.72 11.93
N GLY A 96 -4.85 -6.69 12.63
CA GLY A 96 -3.81 -7.56 12.09
C GLY A 96 -4.18 -8.33 10.81
N ASP A 97 -5.47 -8.61 10.61
CA ASP A 97 -6.01 -9.32 9.44
C ASP A 97 -6.51 -8.38 8.32
N LYS A 98 -6.47 -7.06 8.55
CA LYS A 98 -6.86 -6.09 7.51
C LYS A 98 -5.80 -5.99 6.41
N PRO A 99 -6.23 -5.71 5.16
CA PRO A 99 -5.31 -5.65 4.02
C PRO A 99 -4.38 -4.44 4.10
N LEU A 100 -3.10 -4.67 3.85
CA LEU A 100 -2.10 -3.62 3.60
C LEU A 100 -2.28 -3.01 2.21
N LEU A 101 -1.69 -1.84 1.99
CA LEU A 101 -1.90 -0.98 0.83
C LEU A 101 -1.48 -1.62 -0.51
N VAL A 102 -0.32 -2.30 -0.53
CA VAL A 102 0.25 -2.86 -1.76
C VAL A 102 -0.27 -4.27 -2.01
N GLU A 103 -0.80 -4.46 -3.22
CA GLU A 103 -1.36 -5.74 -3.65
C GLU A 103 -0.35 -6.57 -4.45
N ALA A 104 -0.63 -7.85 -4.59
CA ALA A 104 0.12 -8.73 -5.47
C ALA A 104 0.11 -8.19 -6.92
N PRO A 105 1.18 -8.35 -7.66
CA PRO A 105 2.40 -9.12 -7.37
C PRO A 105 3.49 -8.35 -6.62
N TYR A 106 3.22 -7.16 -6.14
CA TYR A 106 4.22 -6.27 -5.54
C TYR A 106 4.28 -6.35 -4.01
N ASP A 107 3.39 -7.10 -3.39
CA ASP A 107 3.26 -7.27 -1.93
C ASP A 107 4.51 -7.86 -1.25
N GLY A 108 5.38 -8.53 -2.00
CA GLY A 108 6.68 -9.00 -1.51
C GLY A 108 7.62 -7.89 -1.01
N LEU A 109 7.33 -6.61 -1.34
CA LEU A 109 8.10 -5.50 -0.80
C LEU A 109 7.99 -5.38 0.73
N TYR A 110 6.87 -5.79 1.32
CA TYR A 110 6.71 -5.82 2.78
C TYR A 110 7.65 -6.80 3.46
N ASP A 111 7.78 -8.00 2.89
CA ASP A 111 8.67 -9.03 3.39
C ASP A 111 10.13 -8.53 3.36
N LEU A 112 10.55 -7.94 2.22
CA LEU A 112 11.90 -7.40 2.05
C LEU A 112 12.17 -6.21 3.00
N TYR A 113 11.17 -5.36 3.20
CA TYR A 113 11.28 -4.26 4.15
C TYR A 113 11.48 -4.77 5.58
N LEU A 114 10.63 -5.70 6.04
CA LEU A 114 10.78 -6.29 7.37
C LEU A 114 12.13 -7.00 7.53
N MET A 115 12.55 -7.78 6.54
CA MET A 115 13.86 -8.44 6.57
C MET A 115 14.99 -7.41 6.73
N SER A 116 14.94 -6.30 6.01
CA SER A 116 15.94 -5.24 6.15
C SER A 116 15.95 -4.61 7.55
N LYS A 117 14.77 -4.42 8.17
CA LYS A 117 14.66 -3.91 9.54
C LYS A 117 15.22 -4.90 10.56
N VAL A 118 14.90 -6.19 10.41
CA VAL A 118 15.42 -7.27 11.27
C VAL A 118 16.94 -7.36 11.19
N ASP A 119 17.50 -7.35 9.97
CA ASP A 119 18.95 -7.37 9.74
C ASP A 119 19.66 -6.18 10.38
N PHE A 120 19.08 -4.97 10.21
CA PHE A 120 19.59 -3.76 10.83
C PHE A 120 19.57 -3.87 12.37
N TYR A 121 18.48 -4.36 12.94
CA TYR A 121 18.32 -4.49 14.38
C TYR A 121 19.30 -5.52 14.97
N ASN A 122 19.53 -6.60 14.23
CA ASN A 122 20.49 -7.65 14.59
C ASN A 122 21.95 -7.28 14.32
N ARG A 123 22.22 -6.09 13.74
CA ARG A 123 23.53 -5.61 13.33
C ARG A 123 24.24 -6.52 12.30
N GLU A 124 23.48 -7.16 11.45
CA GLU A 124 23.95 -8.02 10.36
C GLU A 124 24.19 -7.20 9.08
N ALA A 125 25.32 -6.46 9.01
CA ALA A 125 25.56 -5.46 7.98
C ALA A 125 25.47 -6.01 6.54
N ASP A 126 26.02 -7.20 6.28
CA ASP A 126 25.99 -7.80 4.93
C ASP A 126 24.57 -8.20 4.52
N ASN A 127 23.80 -8.80 5.44
CA ASN A 127 22.41 -9.16 5.20
C ASN A 127 21.56 -7.92 5.02
N TYR A 128 21.76 -6.90 5.86
CA TYR A 128 21.06 -5.61 5.73
C TYR A 128 21.27 -4.97 4.36
N ASN A 129 22.52 -4.91 3.87
CA ASN A 129 22.80 -4.32 2.57
C ASN A 129 22.08 -5.07 1.45
N ASN A 130 22.05 -6.39 1.48
CA ASN A 130 21.36 -7.20 0.49
C ASN A 130 19.84 -7.04 0.55
N SER A 131 19.26 -7.12 1.75
CA SER A 131 17.81 -6.97 1.93
C SER A 131 17.32 -5.54 1.64
N ALA A 132 18.09 -4.52 2.00
CA ALA A 132 17.80 -3.13 1.69
C ALA A 132 17.86 -2.84 0.18
N LEU A 133 18.84 -3.39 -0.54
CA LEU A 133 18.91 -3.28 -2.01
C LEU A 133 17.72 -3.97 -2.68
N ALA A 134 17.36 -5.16 -2.22
CA ALA A 134 16.20 -5.89 -2.74
C ALA A 134 14.89 -5.13 -2.47
N TYR A 135 14.72 -4.58 -1.27
CA TYR A 135 13.58 -3.74 -0.93
C TYR A 135 13.49 -2.50 -1.83
N ASN A 136 14.59 -1.76 -2.01
CA ASN A 136 14.61 -0.57 -2.84
C ASN A 136 14.24 -0.90 -4.30
N ALA A 137 14.72 -2.01 -4.83
CA ALA A 137 14.37 -2.47 -6.17
C ALA A 137 12.88 -2.81 -6.29
N ALA A 138 12.31 -3.51 -5.30
CA ALA A 138 10.89 -3.85 -5.27
C ALA A 138 9.99 -2.61 -5.14
N LEU A 139 10.41 -1.65 -4.30
CA LEU A 139 9.71 -0.37 -4.14
C LEU A 139 9.70 0.44 -5.43
N ASP A 140 10.84 0.50 -6.12
CA ASP A 140 10.98 1.18 -7.41
C ASP A 140 10.08 0.56 -8.48
N GLU A 141 10.01 -0.76 -8.54
CA GLU A 141 9.17 -1.48 -9.50
C GLU A 141 7.67 -1.22 -9.22
N TRP A 142 7.25 -1.28 -7.96
CA TRP A 142 5.88 -0.93 -7.58
C TRP A 142 5.56 0.53 -7.93
N ARG A 143 6.45 1.49 -7.60
CA ARG A 143 6.27 2.91 -7.93
C ARG A 143 6.14 3.14 -9.43
N LYS A 144 6.99 2.52 -10.24
CA LYS A 144 6.91 2.60 -11.71
C LYS A 144 5.56 2.10 -12.23
N GLN A 145 5.07 0.99 -11.67
CA GLN A 145 3.77 0.46 -12.06
C GLN A 145 2.64 1.37 -11.61
N TYR A 146 2.73 1.95 -10.41
CA TYR A 146 1.75 2.91 -9.91
C TYR A 146 1.70 4.17 -10.82
N HIS A 147 2.85 4.73 -11.17
CA HIS A 147 2.97 5.87 -12.09
C HIS A 147 2.39 5.60 -13.48
N ARG A 148 2.47 4.37 -13.98
CA ARG A 148 1.86 4.00 -15.27
C ARG A 148 0.34 4.00 -15.25
N ARG A 149 -0.24 3.79 -14.08
CA ARG A 149 -1.71 3.71 -13.89
C ARG A 149 -2.33 5.02 -13.45
N HIS A 150 -1.54 5.92 -12.90
CA HIS A 150 -2.02 7.15 -12.26
C HIS A 150 -1.25 8.36 -12.76
N LEU A 151 -1.97 9.46 -13.03
CA LEU A 151 -1.33 10.74 -13.37
C LEU A 151 -0.92 11.48 -12.10
N PRO A 152 0.24 12.16 -12.08
CA PRO A 152 0.63 13.00 -10.98
C PRO A 152 -0.33 14.19 -10.85
N ILE A 153 -0.67 14.55 -9.60
CA ILE A 153 -1.43 15.77 -9.31
C ILE A 153 -0.53 16.97 -9.61
N GLY A 154 -0.96 17.87 -10.50
CA GLY A 154 -0.17 19.01 -10.92
C GLY A 154 0.76 18.71 -12.10
N GLY A 155 0.35 17.80 -12.96
CA GLY A 155 1.09 17.44 -14.16
C GLY A 155 1.48 18.65 -14.97
N GLY A 156 2.77 19.02 -14.87
CA GLY A 156 3.42 19.82 -15.86
C GLY A 156 3.35 19.03 -17.17
N GLY A 157 2.51 19.47 -18.07
CA GLY A 157 2.54 18.93 -19.42
C GLY A 157 3.96 19.02 -19.91
N LEU A 158 4.51 17.91 -20.37
CA LEU A 158 5.62 17.93 -21.30
C LEU A 158 5.11 18.57 -22.58
N THR A 159 4.91 19.89 -22.51
CA THR A 159 4.69 20.72 -23.70
C THR A 159 6.04 20.92 -24.35
N GLY A 160 6.28 20.11 -25.36
CA GLY A 160 7.16 20.53 -26.46
C GLY A 160 8.64 20.32 -26.22
N LEU A 161 9.10 19.17 -26.62
CA LEU A 161 10.39 19.00 -27.23
C LEU A 161 10.16 18.28 -28.56
N PHE A 162 9.79 19.06 -29.56
CA PHE A 162 10.00 18.78 -30.97
C PHE A 162 10.40 20.08 -31.65
#